data_e7d8a40ff3c76074c55f59165e2ff57d
#
_entry.id   e7d8a40ff3c76074c55f59165e2ff57d
#
_cell.length_a   1.000
_cell.length_b   1.000
_cell.length_c   1.000
_cell.angle_alpha   90.00
_cell.angle_beta   90.00
_cell.angle_gamma   90.00
#
_symmetry.space_group_name_H-M   'P 1'
#
loop_
_entity.id
_entity.type
_entity.pdbx_description
1 polymer ?
#
loop_
_entity_poly.entity_id
_entity_poly.type
_entity_poly.pdbx_seq_one_letter_code
_entity_poly.pdbx_strand_id
1 'polypeptide(L)'
;MHTVQPAHEWEIHGINSKPQLAVLERTWQQVEAARLLAHGVTLADPARIDVRGKLSCGKDVEIDVGCIFEGEVALADNVRVGAYSVIRNATIACGTQIAPYSHIDSSEVGANCHIGPYARLRPGTRLHDEVHIGNFVEIKNSEIAQSSKANHLSYIGDSTVGRRVNIGAGTITCNYDGANKHRTVIEDDAFIGSDTQLVAPVTVAKGATIGAGSTITRDTPEGELTLSRSKQLTVPGWKRPVKQPKGGK
;
A
#
# COMPACT_ATOMS: atom_id res chain seq x y z
N MET A 1 -34.13 -30.63 -30.46
CA MET A 1 -33.20 -30.74 -29.33
C MET A 1 -31.97 -29.96 -29.73
N HIS A 2 -31.63 -28.84 -29.07
CA HIS A 2 -30.43 -28.10 -29.34
C HIS A 2 -29.31 -28.68 -28.45
N THR A 3 -28.25 -29.20 -29.05
CA THR A 3 -27.06 -29.65 -28.34
C THR A 3 -26.07 -28.48 -28.29
N VAL A 4 -25.56 -28.17 -27.12
CA VAL A 4 -24.46 -27.21 -26.93
C VAL A 4 -23.20 -28.02 -26.65
N GLN A 5 -22.15 -27.74 -27.42
CA GLN A 5 -20.87 -28.40 -27.25
C GLN A 5 -19.91 -27.39 -26.53
N PRO A 6 -19.22 -27.80 -25.45
CA PRO A 6 -18.24 -26.93 -24.81
C PRO A 6 -17.08 -26.59 -25.75
N ALA A 7 -16.45 -25.45 -25.56
CA ALA A 7 -15.28 -25.05 -26.33
C ALA A 7 -14.05 -25.92 -25.97
N HIS A 8 -13.95 -26.33 -24.72
CA HIS A 8 -12.83 -27.11 -24.19
C HIS A 8 -13.32 -28.24 -23.30
N GLU A 9 -12.65 -29.41 -23.36
CA GLU A 9 -12.99 -30.61 -22.59
C GLU A 9 -12.99 -30.33 -21.05
N TRP A 10 -12.10 -29.49 -20.55
CA TRP A 10 -11.99 -29.20 -19.12
C TRP A 10 -13.24 -28.49 -18.55
N GLU A 11 -14.04 -27.80 -19.37
CA GLU A 11 -15.28 -27.12 -18.95
C GLU A 11 -16.34 -28.07 -18.40
N ILE A 12 -16.26 -29.35 -18.76
CA ILE A 12 -17.21 -30.40 -18.34
C ILE A 12 -16.60 -31.40 -17.34
N HIS A 13 -15.36 -31.18 -16.90
CA HIS A 13 -14.73 -32.09 -15.95
C HIS A 13 -15.41 -32.00 -14.57
N GLY A 14 -15.93 -33.13 -14.10
CA GLY A 14 -16.43 -33.28 -12.74
C GLY A 14 -15.29 -33.29 -11.72
N ILE A 15 -15.50 -32.64 -10.58
CA ILE A 15 -14.54 -32.60 -9.47
C ILE A 15 -15.07 -33.46 -8.32
N ASN A 16 -14.35 -34.54 -8.02
CA ASN A 16 -14.70 -35.48 -6.94
C ASN A 16 -13.59 -35.55 -5.86
N SER A 17 -12.46 -34.88 -6.07
CA SER A 17 -11.34 -34.91 -5.13
C SER A 17 -10.53 -33.62 -5.16
N LYS A 18 -9.77 -33.33 -4.08
CA LYS A 18 -8.86 -32.16 -4.03
C LYS A 18 -7.76 -32.20 -5.09
N PRO A 19 -7.14 -33.33 -5.44
CA PRO A 19 -6.22 -33.38 -6.58
C PRO A 19 -6.86 -32.96 -7.91
N GLN A 20 -8.08 -33.42 -8.20
CA GLN A 20 -8.82 -33.02 -9.40
C GLN A 20 -9.13 -31.52 -9.39
N LEU A 21 -9.54 -30.96 -8.23
CA LEU A 21 -9.74 -29.52 -8.06
C LEU A 21 -8.44 -28.74 -8.35
N ALA A 22 -7.31 -29.17 -7.81
CA ALA A 22 -6.03 -28.51 -8.03
C ALA A 22 -5.59 -28.52 -9.51
N VAL A 23 -5.83 -29.61 -10.21
CA VAL A 23 -5.54 -29.71 -11.66
C VAL A 23 -6.42 -28.76 -12.45
N LEU A 24 -7.72 -28.74 -12.18
CA LEU A 24 -8.67 -27.88 -12.91
C LEU A 24 -8.43 -26.40 -12.61
N GLU A 25 -8.12 -26.05 -11.37
CA GLU A 25 -7.72 -24.70 -10.99
C GLU A 25 -6.49 -24.25 -11.79
N ARG A 26 -5.45 -25.08 -11.89
CA ARG A 26 -4.25 -24.74 -12.67
C ARG A 26 -4.56 -24.62 -14.16
N THR A 27 -5.45 -25.43 -14.69
CA THR A 27 -5.93 -25.32 -16.08
C THR A 27 -6.60 -23.96 -16.30
N TRP A 28 -7.48 -23.54 -15.39
CA TRP A 28 -8.11 -22.24 -15.44
C TRP A 28 -7.10 -21.08 -15.43
N GLN A 29 -6.11 -21.12 -14.53
CA GLN A 29 -5.06 -20.10 -14.45
C GLN A 29 -4.23 -20.04 -15.74
N GLN A 30 -3.98 -21.16 -16.41
CA GLN A 30 -3.31 -21.19 -17.71
C GLN A 30 -4.15 -20.52 -18.81
N VAL A 31 -5.46 -20.73 -18.81
CA VAL A 31 -6.39 -20.09 -19.76
C VAL A 31 -6.40 -18.56 -19.53
N GLU A 32 -6.47 -18.13 -18.28
CA GLU A 32 -6.42 -16.69 -17.95
C GLU A 32 -5.07 -16.06 -18.33
N ALA A 33 -3.96 -16.72 -18.06
CA ALA A 33 -2.63 -16.26 -18.48
C ALA A 33 -2.53 -16.15 -20.01
N ALA A 34 -3.02 -17.13 -20.74
CA ALA A 34 -3.06 -17.10 -22.20
C ALA A 34 -3.94 -15.96 -22.74
N ARG A 35 -5.09 -15.71 -22.11
CA ARG A 35 -5.97 -14.57 -22.43
C ARG A 35 -5.24 -13.25 -22.23
N LEU A 36 -4.55 -13.06 -21.11
CA LEU A 36 -3.81 -11.83 -20.80
C LEU A 36 -2.68 -11.60 -21.82
N LEU A 37 -1.87 -12.63 -22.13
CA LEU A 37 -0.82 -12.56 -23.15
C LEU A 37 -1.37 -12.19 -24.53
N ALA A 38 -2.51 -12.78 -24.94
CA ALA A 38 -3.17 -12.48 -26.20
C ALA A 38 -3.69 -11.02 -26.25
N HIS A 39 -3.96 -10.39 -25.12
CA HIS A 39 -4.36 -8.98 -25.01
C HIS A 39 -3.16 -8.03 -24.83
N GLY A 40 -1.93 -8.51 -24.95
CA GLY A 40 -0.72 -7.67 -24.92
C GLY A 40 -0.16 -7.41 -23.51
N VAL A 41 -0.58 -8.17 -22.50
CA VAL A 41 0.04 -8.13 -21.16
C VAL A 41 1.33 -8.91 -21.18
N THR A 42 2.40 -8.36 -20.61
CA THR A 42 3.66 -9.08 -20.39
C THR A 42 3.61 -9.83 -19.06
N LEU A 43 3.72 -11.14 -19.09
CA LEU A 43 3.84 -11.99 -17.89
C LEU A 43 5.27 -12.54 -17.81
N ALA A 44 5.97 -12.29 -16.70
CA ALA A 44 7.33 -12.81 -16.48
C ALA A 44 7.34 -14.36 -16.43
N ASP A 45 6.30 -14.96 -15.86
CA ASP A 45 6.07 -16.41 -15.90
C ASP A 45 4.56 -16.71 -15.88
N PRO A 46 3.99 -17.15 -17.01
CA PRO A 46 2.56 -17.49 -17.10
C PRO A 46 2.09 -18.60 -16.15
N ALA A 47 3.01 -19.44 -15.66
CA ALA A 47 2.68 -20.49 -14.70
C ALA A 47 2.59 -20.00 -13.24
N ARG A 48 3.06 -18.79 -12.97
CA ARG A 48 3.14 -18.22 -11.62
C ARG A 48 2.33 -16.93 -11.47
N ILE A 49 1.11 -16.94 -11.96
CA ILE A 49 0.09 -15.92 -11.73
C ILE A 49 -1.18 -16.59 -11.25
N ASP A 50 -1.88 -16.00 -10.31
CA ASP A 50 -3.19 -16.45 -9.85
C ASP A 50 -4.23 -15.33 -9.98
N VAL A 51 -5.26 -15.56 -10.79
CA VAL A 51 -6.42 -14.68 -10.94
C VAL A 51 -7.63 -15.34 -10.29
N ARG A 52 -8.09 -14.79 -9.17
CA ARG A 52 -9.22 -15.29 -8.37
C ARG A 52 -10.37 -14.31 -8.44
N GLY A 53 -10.87 -14.10 -9.64
CA GLY A 53 -11.93 -13.13 -9.94
C GLY A 53 -11.79 -12.61 -11.36
N LYS A 54 -11.92 -11.29 -11.53
CA LYS A 54 -11.83 -10.62 -12.82
C LYS A 54 -10.64 -9.67 -12.86
N LEU A 55 -9.68 -9.95 -13.73
CA LEU A 55 -8.57 -9.05 -14.02
C LEU A 55 -8.75 -8.43 -15.40
N SER A 56 -8.85 -7.11 -15.46
CA SER A 56 -8.83 -6.31 -16.69
C SER A 56 -7.54 -5.51 -16.78
N CYS A 57 -6.90 -5.55 -17.94
CA CYS A 57 -5.65 -4.83 -18.19
C CYS A 57 -5.79 -3.95 -19.43
N GLY A 58 -5.18 -2.77 -19.36
CA GLY A 58 -4.93 -1.91 -20.49
C GLY A 58 -3.73 -2.42 -21.31
N LYS A 59 -3.14 -1.52 -22.11
CA LYS A 59 -1.99 -1.81 -22.97
C LYS A 59 -0.69 -1.79 -22.17
N ASP A 60 0.27 -2.61 -22.59
CA ASP A 60 1.64 -2.61 -22.07
C ASP A 60 1.73 -2.78 -20.54
N VAL A 61 0.79 -3.54 -19.96
CA VAL A 61 0.84 -3.93 -18.55
C VAL A 61 1.90 -5.02 -18.37
N GLU A 62 2.75 -4.88 -17.38
CA GLU A 62 3.77 -5.86 -17.01
C GLU A 62 3.45 -6.47 -15.64
N ILE A 63 3.42 -7.81 -15.54
CA ILE A 63 3.15 -8.53 -14.29
C ILE A 63 4.29 -9.51 -14.02
N ASP A 64 4.94 -9.35 -12.88
CA ASP A 64 6.02 -10.22 -12.44
C ASP A 64 5.48 -11.49 -11.75
N VAL A 65 6.39 -12.38 -11.34
CA VAL A 65 6.07 -13.70 -10.83
C VAL A 65 5.33 -13.70 -9.50
N GLY A 66 4.45 -14.66 -9.29
CA GLY A 66 3.79 -14.91 -8.00
C GLY A 66 2.77 -13.85 -7.60
N CYS A 67 2.31 -13.03 -8.53
CA CYS A 67 1.26 -12.05 -8.27
C CYS A 67 -0.11 -12.73 -8.15
N ILE A 68 -0.93 -12.25 -7.21
CA ILE A 68 -2.28 -12.72 -6.95
C ILE A 68 -3.27 -11.57 -7.13
N PHE A 69 -4.29 -11.80 -7.95
CA PHE A 69 -5.38 -10.85 -8.19
C PHE A 69 -6.70 -11.44 -7.70
N GLU A 70 -7.40 -10.75 -6.79
CA GLU A 70 -8.64 -11.24 -6.18
C GLU A 70 -9.81 -10.27 -6.39
N GLY A 71 -10.99 -10.81 -6.62
CA GLY A 71 -12.21 -10.02 -6.85
C GLY A 71 -12.15 -9.26 -8.18
N GLU A 72 -12.50 -7.97 -8.19
CA GLU A 72 -12.43 -7.13 -9.38
C GLU A 72 -11.20 -6.24 -9.36
N VAL A 73 -10.26 -6.46 -10.28
CA VAL A 73 -9.04 -5.67 -10.41
C VAL A 73 -8.95 -5.09 -11.81
N ALA A 74 -8.69 -3.78 -11.88
CA ALA A 74 -8.47 -3.06 -13.13
C ALA A 74 -7.08 -2.40 -13.12
N LEU A 75 -6.24 -2.75 -14.07
CA LEU A 75 -4.93 -2.15 -14.32
C LEU A 75 -4.99 -1.37 -15.62
N ALA A 76 -4.75 -0.07 -15.58
CA ALA A 76 -4.71 0.77 -16.78
C ALA A 76 -3.39 0.58 -17.57
N ASP A 77 -3.21 1.34 -18.65
CA ASP A 77 -2.05 1.24 -19.53
C ASP A 77 -0.72 1.48 -18.78
N ASN A 78 0.32 0.74 -19.16
CA ASN A 78 1.69 0.87 -18.64
C ASN A 78 1.83 0.63 -17.12
N VAL A 79 0.87 -0.03 -16.48
CA VAL A 79 1.00 -0.42 -15.07
C VAL A 79 2.00 -1.57 -14.95
N ARG A 80 2.88 -1.48 -13.95
CA ARG A 80 3.85 -2.52 -13.63
C ARG A 80 3.60 -3.08 -12.25
N VAL A 81 3.47 -4.41 -12.15
CA VAL A 81 3.23 -5.12 -10.89
C VAL A 81 4.42 -6.01 -10.57
N GLY A 82 5.16 -5.64 -9.54
CA GLY A 82 6.32 -6.39 -9.06
C GLY A 82 5.96 -7.68 -8.34
N ALA A 83 6.92 -8.58 -8.28
CA ALA A 83 6.78 -9.95 -7.82
C ALA A 83 6.10 -10.10 -6.45
N TYR A 84 5.30 -11.13 -6.29
CA TYR A 84 4.62 -11.51 -5.03
C TYR A 84 3.69 -10.43 -4.47
N SER A 85 3.20 -9.54 -5.30
CA SER A 85 2.19 -8.56 -4.89
C SER A 85 0.80 -9.19 -4.89
N VAL A 86 -0.05 -8.77 -3.94
CA VAL A 86 -1.45 -9.18 -3.83
C VAL A 86 -2.34 -7.97 -4.03
N ILE A 87 -3.22 -8.03 -5.02
CA ILE A 87 -4.13 -6.92 -5.36
C ILE A 87 -5.56 -7.43 -5.35
N ARG A 88 -6.41 -6.80 -4.53
CA ARG A 88 -7.81 -7.17 -4.38
C ARG A 88 -8.72 -5.98 -4.56
N ASN A 89 -9.81 -6.14 -5.35
CA ASN A 89 -10.87 -5.14 -5.50
C ASN A 89 -10.33 -3.72 -5.70
N ALA A 90 -9.39 -3.52 -6.62
CA ALA A 90 -8.67 -2.27 -6.75
C ALA A 90 -8.60 -1.79 -8.21
N THR A 91 -8.55 -0.46 -8.37
CA THR A 91 -8.32 0.20 -9.65
C THR A 91 -6.99 0.93 -9.61
N ILE A 92 -6.12 0.65 -10.57
CA ILE A 92 -4.78 1.21 -10.68
C ILE A 92 -4.69 1.98 -12.00
N ALA A 93 -4.48 3.29 -11.94
CA ALA A 93 -4.40 4.15 -13.11
C ALA A 93 -3.02 4.05 -13.81
N CYS A 94 -2.96 4.65 -15.00
CA CYS A 94 -1.86 4.47 -15.94
C CYS A 94 -0.48 4.84 -15.38
N GLY A 95 0.55 4.13 -15.85
CA GLY A 95 1.95 4.40 -15.51
C GLY A 95 2.36 4.10 -14.06
N THR A 96 1.43 3.63 -13.23
CA THR A 96 1.72 3.33 -11.83
C THR A 96 2.58 2.07 -11.69
N GLN A 97 3.56 2.15 -10.77
CA GLN A 97 4.50 1.09 -10.47
C GLN A 97 4.27 0.56 -9.06
N ILE A 98 3.98 -0.73 -8.97
CA ILE A 98 3.81 -1.46 -7.73
C ILE A 98 5.05 -2.32 -7.54
N ALA A 99 5.88 -1.98 -6.56
CA ALA A 99 7.10 -2.72 -6.25
C ALA A 99 6.78 -4.03 -5.51
N PRO A 100 7.71 -5.01 -5.50
CA PRO A 100 7.47 -6.35 -4.96
C PRO A 100 6.92 -6.40 -3.53
N TYR A 101 6.18 -7.46 -3.22
CA TYR A 101 5.61 -7.74 -1.89
C TYR A 101 4.63 -6.68 -1.37
N SER A 102 3.99 -5.94 -2.26
CA SER A 102 2.98 -4.96 -1.87
C SER A 102 1.59 -5.59 -1.78
N HIS A 103 0.76 -5.11 -0.85
CA HIS A 103 -0.60 -5.59 -0.66
C HIS A 103 -1.58 -4.42 -0.81
N ILE A 104 -2.47 -4.51 -1.80
CA ILE A 104 -3.46 -3.48 -2.13
C ILE A 104 -4.85 -4.10 -2.04
N ASP A 105 -5.69 -3.58 -1.17
CA ASP A 105 -7.06 -4.07 -0.97
C ASP A 105 -8.08 -2.93 -0.98
N SER A 106 -9.10 -3.06 -1.79
CA SER A 106 -10.26 -2.16 -1.88
C SER A 106 -9.84 -0.69 -1.95
N SER A 107 -8.97 -0.38 -2.91
CA SER A 107 -8.29 0.91 -3.04
C SER A 107 -8.34 1.46 -4.46
N GLU A 108 -8.34 2.79 -4.57
CA GLU A 108 -8.20 3.51 -5.83
C GLU A 108 -6.82 4.17 -5.89
N VAL A 109 -6.07 3.93 -6.97
CA VAL A 109 -4.72 4.46 -7.15
C VAL A 109 -4.65 5.26 -8.44
N GLY A 110 -4.24 6.51 -8.33
CA GLY A 110 -4.05 7.44 -9.43
C GLY A 110 -2.89 7.08 -10.35
N ALA A 111 -2.65 7.94 -11.33
CA ALA A 111 -1.63 7.74 -12.35
C ALA A 111 -0.21 8.04 -11.83
N ASN A 112 0.79 7.36 -12.41
CA ASN A 112 2.20 7.57 -12.13
C ASN A 112 2.58 7.47 -10.64
N CYS A 113 1.83 6.70 -9.86
CA CYS A 113 2.15 6.44 -8.48
C CYS A 113 3.30 5.42 -8.35
N HIS A 114 4.03 5.51 -7.25
CA HIS A 114 5.04 4.53 -6.85
C HIS A 114 4.64 3.91 -5.51
N ILE A 115 4.40 2.59 -5.49
CA ILE A 115 3.91 1.88 -4.31
C ILE A 115 4.87 0.75 -3.96
N GLY A 116 5.33 0.73 -2.72
CA GLY A 116 6.19 -0.32 -2.20
C GLY A 116 7.69 -0.04 -2.29
N PRO A 117 8.53 -1.09 -2.11
CA PRO A 117 8.12 -2.46 -1.78
C PRO A 117 7.54 -2.60 -0.35
N TYR A 118 6.86 -3.72 -0.06
CA TYR A 118 6.26 -3.98 1.26
C TYR A 118 5.28 -2.90 1.73
N ALA A 119 4.61 -2.21 0.81
CA ALA A 119 3.55 -1.27 1.14
C ALA A 119 2.21 -1.98 1.34
N ARG A 120 1.36 -1.44 2.20
CA ARG A 120 0.03 -1.96 2.43
C ARG A 120 -1.03 -0.87 2.27
N LEU A 121 -1.84 -0.97 1.22
CA LEU A 121 -3.04 -0.15 1.06
C LEU A 121 -4.26 -0.96 1.50
N ARG A 122 -5.00 -0.44 2.45
CA ARG A 122 -6.18 -1.08 3.05
C ARG A 122 -7.47 -0.43 2.53
N PRO A 123 -8.62 -1.09 2.77
CA PRO A 123 -9.92 -0.58 2.31
C PRO A 123 -10.16 0.89 2.63
N GLY A 124 -10.72 1.59 1.63
CA GLY A 124 -11.01 3.02 1.70
C GLY A 124 -9.80 3.92 1.43
N THR A 125 -8.70 3.38 0.92
CA THR A 125 -7.55 4.18 0.50
C THR A 125 -7.78 4.72 -0.91
N ARG A 126 -7.57 6.03 -1.08
CA ARG A 126 -7.52 6.72 -2.37
C ARG A 126 -6.21 7.49 -2.49
N LEU A 127 -5.41 7.14 -3.48
CA LEU A 127 -4.21 7.87 -3.86
C LEU A 127 -4.50 8.63 -5.16
N HIS A 128 -4.20 9.93 -5.18
CA HIS A 128 -4.21 10.72 -6.41
C HIS A 128 -2.93 10.50 -7.22
N ASP A 129 -2.76 11.25 -8.31
CA ASP A 129 -1.63 11.07 -9.21
C ASP A 129 -0.28 11.40 -8.55
N GLU A 130 0.77 10.72 -9.00
CA GLU A 130 2.17 10.98 -8.59
C GLU A 130 2.43 10.79 -7.08
N VAL A 131 1.59 10.05 -6.38
CA VAL A 131 1.80 9.74 -4.96
C VAL A 131 2.86 8.66 -4.80
N HIS A 132 3.75 8.85 -3.81
CA HIS A 132 4.78 7.87 -3.47
C HIS A 132 4.51 7.28 -2.09
N ILE A 133 4.26 5.97 -2.04
CA ILE A 133 4.11 5.18 -0.81
C ILE A 133 5.22 4.14 -0.79
N GLY A 134 6.20 4.33 0.09
CA GLY A 134 7.38 3.48 0.13
C GLY A 134 7.26 2.28 1.07
N ASN A 135 8.41 1.76 1.49
CA ASN A 135 8.49 0.49 2.20
C ASN A 135 7.98 0.56 3.64
N PHE A 136 7.24 -0.48 4.03
CA PHE A 136 6.63 -0.62 5.35
C PHE A 136 5.71 0.55 5.72
N VAL A 137 5.03 1.11 4.73
CA VAL A 137 3.99 2.12 4.93
C VAL A 137 2.63 1.46 4.82
N GLU A 138 1.77 1.68 5.80
CA GLU A 138 0.38 1.24 5.80
C GLU A 138 -0.54 2.46 5.70
N ILE A 139 -1.43 2.44 4.69
CA ILE A 139 -2.48 3.45 4.49
C ILE A 139 -3.84 2.77 4.69
N LYS A 140 -4.74 3.43 5.44
CA LYS A 140 -6.08 2.90 5.70
C LYS A 140 -7.13 4.01 5.72
N ASN A 141 -8.22 3.82 4.96
CA ASN A 141 -9.36 4.76 4.96
C ASN A 141 -8.91 6.23 4.88
N SER A 142 -8.01 6.51 3.93
CA SER A 142 -7.34 7.80 3.80
C SER A 142 -7.24 8.24 2.36
N GLU A 143 -7.29 9.54 2.16
CA GLU A 143 -7.09 10.17 0.86
C GLU A 143 -5.76 10.92 0.86
N ILE A 144 -4.90 10.62 -0.13
CA ILE A 144 -3.58 11.24 -0.29
C ILE A 144 -3.58 11.97 -1.63
N ALA A 145 -3.49 13.30 -1.58
CA ALA A 145 -3.53 14.13 -2.77
C ALA A 145 -2.20 14.13 -3.54
N GLN A 146 -2.27 14.66 -4.77
CA GLN A 146 -1.23 14.59 -5.79
C GLN A 146 0.17 14.98 -5.28
N SER A 147 1.18 14.24 -5.75
CA SER A 147 2.61 14.45 -5.53
C SER A 147 3.04 14.38 -4.05
N SER A 148 2.20 13.83 -3.16
CA SER A 148 2.54 13.65 -1.75
C SER A 148 3.29 12.35 -1.53
N LYS A 149 4.12 12.30 -0.47
CA LYS A 149 5.07 11.21 -0.23
C LYS A 149 5.05 10.74 1.22
N ALA A 150 4.99 9.42 1.40
CA ALA A 150 5.22 8.72 2.66
C ALA A 150 6.12 7.51 2.35
N ASN A 151 7.42 7.66 2.49
CA ASN A 151 8.37 6.72 1.89
C ASN A 151 8.84 5.60 2.83
N HIS A 152 8.67 5.75 4.16
CA HIS A 152 9.25 4.79 5.11
C HIS A 152 8.44 4.64 6.40
N LEU A 153 8.18 3.38 6.81
CA LEU A 153 7.83 3.01 8.19
C LEU A 153 6.72 3.86 8.82
N SER A 154 5.64 4.15 8.11
CA SER A 154 4.59 5.04 8.58
C SER A 154 3.22 4.36 8.60
N TYR A 155 2.37 4.75 9.56
CA TYR A 155 0.96 4.42 9.57
C TYR A 155 0.11 5.66 9.36
N ILE A 156 -0.69 5.66 8.28
CA ILE A 156 -1.59 6.76 7.93
C ILE A 156 -3.01 6.21 7.86
N GLY A 157 -3.76 6.42 8.92
CA GLY A 157 -5.14 5.94 9.04
C GLY A 157 -6.14 7.06 9.27
N ASP A 158 -7.33 6.92 8.66
CA ASP A 158 -8.44 7.85 8.78
C ASP A 158 -8.03 9.33 8.55
N SER A 159 -7.27 9.57 7.46
CA SER A 159 -6.61 10.84 7.21
C SER A 159 -6.98 11.46 5.86
N THR A 160 -6.89 12.78 5.77
CA THR A 160 -6.88 13.54 4.52
C THR A 160 -5.54 14.25 4.41
N VAL A 161 -4.77 13.93 3.36
CA VAL A 161 -3.45 14.51 3.11
C VAL A 161 -3.51 15.34 1.83
N GLY A 162 -3.15 16.59 1.92
CA GLY A 162 -3.09 17.55 0.83
C GLY A 162 -2.02 17.24 -0.21
N ARG A 163 -1.80 18.17 -1.13
CA ARG A 163 -0.84 18.02 -2.23
C ARG A 163 0.58 18.34 -1.76
N ARG A 164 1.57 17.68 -2.36
CA ARG A 164 3.01 17.95 -2.14
C ARG A 164 3.43 17.86 -0.68
N VAL A 165 2.68 17.09 0.11
CA VAL A 165 3.02 16.83 1.51
C VAL A 165 4.16 15.83 1.58
N ASN A 166 5.11 16.08 2.46
CA ASN A 166 6.14 15.10 2.78
C ASN A 166 5.92 14.54 4.19
N ILE A 167 5.68 13.24 4.29
CA ILE A 167 5.53 12.54 5.56
C ILE A 167 6.83 11.80 5.88
N GLY A 168 7.48 12.20 6.97
CA GLY A 168 8.74 11.63 7.43
C GLY A 168 8.59 10.21 7.96
N ALA A 169 9.70 9.47 7.97
CA ALA A 169 9.76 8.09 8.45
C ALA A 169 9.29 7.96 9.91
N GLY A 170 8.55 6.91 10.23
CA GLY A 170 8.05 6.67 11.59
C GLY A 170 6.84 7.53 11.99
N THR A 171 6.23 8.24 11.06
CA THR A 171 5.02 9.03 11.36
C THR A 171 3.82 8.11 11.60
N ILE A 172 3.06 8.43 12.64
CA ILE A 172 1.84 7.72 13.02
C ILE A 172 0.69 8.71 13.18
N THR A 173 -0.43 8.46 12.48
CA THR A 173 -1.70 9.11 12.81
C THR A 173 -2.35 8.31 13.92
N CYS A 174 -2.40 8.85 15.14
CA CYS A 174 -3.02 8.23 16.31
C CYS A 174 -4.53 8.46 16.23
N ASN A 175 -5.20 7.68 15.39
CA ASN A 175 -6.60 7.86 14.98
C ASN A 175 -7.64 7.19 15.89
N TYR A 176 -7.23 6.49 16.95
CA TYR A 176 -8.12 5.74 17.84
C TYR A 176 -7.88 6.10 19.30
N ASP A 177 -8.94 6.53 20.01
CA ASP A 177 -8.89 6.97 21.40
C ASP A 177 -9.23 5.85 22.41
N GLY A 178 -9.39 4.62 21.95
CA GLY A 178 -9.84 3.48 22.76
C GLY A 178 -11.31 3.12 22.56
N ALA A 179 -12.12 4.02 21.98
CA ALA A 179 -13.53 3.83 21.69
C ALA A 179 -13.93 4.27 20.29
N ASN A 180 -13.48 5.45 19.86
CA ASN A 180 -13.83 6.09 18.59
C ASN A 180 -12.62 6.33 17.71
N LYS A 181 -12.88 6.53 16.42
CA LYS A 181 -11.87 6.94 15.45
C LYS A 181 -12.05 8.41 15.11
N HIS A 182 -10.93 9.11 15.00
CA HIS A 182 -10.85 10.52 14.70
C HIS A 182 -10.00 10.76 13.47
N ARG A 183 -10.23 11.85 12.78
CA ARG A 183 -9.57 12.19 11.52
C ARG A 183 -8.38 13.10 11.74
N THR A 184 -7.30 12.83 11.01
CA THR A 184 -6.16 13.73 10.85
C THR A 184 -6.27 14.43 9.50
N VAL A 185 -6.09 15.76 9.49
CA VAL A 185 -6.00 16.56 8.28
C VAL A 185 -4.60 17.12 8.16
N ILE A 186 -3.96 16.91 7.03
CA ILE A 186 -2.66 17.49 6.69
C ILE A 186 -2.88 18.27 5.40
N GLU A 187 -2.79 19.59 5.47
CA GLU A 187 -3.04 20.46 4.32
C GLU A 187 -1.86 20.50 3.34
N ASP A 188 -2.06 21.17 2.19
CA ASP A 188 -1.07 21.25 1.11
C ASP A 188 0.30 21.77 1.60
N ASP A 189 1.37 21.27 0.96
CA ASP A 189 2.74 21.73 1.16
C ASP A 189 3.31 21.53 2.58
N ALA A 190 2.61 20.81 3.47
CA ALA A 190 3.10 20.53 4.81
C ALA A 190 4.28 19.56 4.81
N PHE A 191 5.20 19.75 5.75
CA PHE A 191 6.34 18.89 6.00
C PHE A 191 6.23 18.27 7.40
N ILE A 192 6.08 16.96 7.47
CA ILE A 192 6.04 16.21 8.71
C ILE A 192 7.43 15.59 8.94
N GLY A 193 8.10 16.01 10.00
CA GLY A 193 9.40 15.45 10.39
C GLY A 193 9.29 14.00 10.84
N SER A 194 10.39 13.26 10.76
CA SER A 194 10.43 11.85 11.15
C SER A 194 10.06 11.62 12.61
N ASP A 195 9.53 10.45 12.92
CA ASP A 195 9.10 10.03 14.27
C ASP A 195 8.09 11.00 14.89
N THR A 196 7.10 11.40 14.09
CA THR A 196 6.03 12.31 14.53
C THR A 196 4.76 11.52 14.81
N GLN A 197 4.12 11.78 15.95
CA GLN A 197 2.80 11.27 16.31
C GLN A 197 1.77 12.39 16.18
N LEU A 198 0.80 12.20 15.28
CA LEU A 198 -0.32 13.11 15.08
C LEU A 198 -1.54 12.55 15.83
N VAL A 199 -1.86 13.13 16.99
CA VAL A 199 -2.97 12.66 17.83
C VAL A 199 -4.28 13.28 17.35
N ALA A 200 -5.07 12.48 16.66
CA ALA A 200 -6.34 12.90 16.08
C ALA A 200 -7.43 13.14 17.15
N PRO A 201 -8.36 14.12 16.95
CA PRO A 201 -8.44 14.95 15.76
C PRO A 201 -7.40 16.06 15.76
N VAL A 202 -6.73 16.27 14.63
CA VAL A 202 -5.71 17.33 14.49
C VAL A 202 -5.60 17.76 13.04
N THR A 203 -5.39 19.08 12.84
CA THR A 203 -5.11 19.68 11.53
C THR A 203 -3.68 20.23 11.52
N VAL A 204 -2.89 19.79 10.56
CA VAL A 204 -1.61 20.41 10.21
C VAL A 204 -1.88 21.34 9.03
N ALA A 205 -1.84 22.65 9.29
CA ALA A 205 -2.20 23.65 8.30
C ALA A 205 -1.19 23.73 7.15
N LYS A 206 -1.61 24.39 6.07
CA LYS A 206 -0.86 24.52 4.83
C LYS A 206 0.56 25.05 5.06
N GLY A 207 1.55 24.39 4.43
CA GLY A 207 2.95 24.79 4.50
C GLY A 207 3.58 24.68 5.89
N ALA A 208 2.86 24.18 6.90
CA ALA A 208 3.41 23.99 8.23
C ALA A 208 4.53 22.94 8.24
N THR A 209 5.51 23.15 9.09
CA THR A 209 6.61 22.20 9.32
C THR A 209 6.51 21.63 10.73
N ILE A 210 6.43 20.33 10.85
CA ILE A 210 6.51 19.63 12.13
C ILE A 210 7.94 19.12 12.32
N GLY A 211 8.56 19.53 13.43
CA GLY A 211 9.91 19.07 13.75
C GLY A 211 9.94 17.59 14.16
N ALA A 212 10.96 16.87 13.71
CA ALA A 212 11.12 15.46 14.00
C ALA A 212 11.05 15.12 15.51
N GLY A 213 10.50 13.95 15.85
CA GLY A 213 10.33 13.49 17.24
C GLY A 213 9.26 14.25 18.01
N SER A 214 8.25 14.80 17.32
CA SER A 214 7.17 15.57 17.96
C SER A 214 5.90 14.76 18.13
N THR A 215 5.19 15.02 19.24
CA THR A 215 3.81 14.54 19.46
C THR A 215 2.86 15.74 19.39
N ILE A 216 2.07 15.82 18.33
CA ILE A 216 1.19 16.94 18.01
C ILE A 216 -0.23 16.58 18.46
N THR A 217 -0.80 17.36 19.37
CA THR A 217 -2.11 17.15 20.00
C THR A 217 -3.09 18.29 19.77
N ARG A 218 -2.69 19.31 19.01
CA ARG A 218 -3.51 20.49 18.66
C ARG A 218 -3.16 20.92 17.24
N ASP A 219 -4.09 21.62 16.61
CA ASP A 219 -3.89 22.18 15.28
C ASP A 219 -2.66 23.09 15.23
N THR A 220 -1.97 23.04 14.09
CA THR A 220 -0.75 23.82 13.88
C THR A 220 -1.01 24.98 12.92
N PRO A 221 -0.39 26.15 13.11
CA PRO A 221 -0.58 27.29 12.24
C PRO A 221 0.06 27.11 10.86
N GLU A 222 -0.47 27.85 9.88
CA GLU A 222 0.02 27.86 8.50
C GLU A 222 1.45 28.39 8.40
N GLY A 223 2.30 27.70 7.63
CA GLY A 223 3.65 28.15 7.27
C GLY A 223 4.67 28.17 8.42
N GLU A 224 4.30 27.70 9.60
CA GLU A 224 5.16 27.79 10.78
C GLU A 224 5.80 26.46 11.19
N LEU A 225 6.86 26.55 12.00
CA LEU A 225 7.51 25.39 12.62
C LEU A 225 6.88 25.10 13.99
N THR A 226 6.29 23.91 14.12
CA THR A 226 5.77 23.40 15.40
C THR A 226 6.66 22.28 15.93
N LEU A 227 7.02 22.39 17.21
CA LEU A 227 7.82 21.41 17.94
C LEU A 227 7.11 21.00 19.23
N SER A 228 7.06 19.69 19.49
CA SER A 228 6.55 19.12 20.76
C SER A 228 7.44 17.98 21.20
N ARG A 229 8.61 18.31 21.74
CA ARG A 229 9.62 17.35 22.22
C ARG A 229 10.41 17.94 23.38
N SER A 230 10.96 17.08 24.24
CA SER A 230 11.81 17.50 25.36
C SER A 230 13.11 18.14 24.88
N LYS A 231 13.64 19.07 25.67
CA LYS A 231 15.00 19.59 25.43
C LYS A 231 16.03 18.46 25.60
N GLN A 232 17.00 18.44 24.71
CA GLN A 232 18.11 17.49 24.81
C GLN A 232 18.86 17.72 26.14
N LEU A 233 19.08 16.63 26.89
CA LEU A 233 19.91 16.63 28.11
C LEU A 233 21.10 15.72 27.91
N THR A 234 22.28 16.23 28.21
CA THR A 234 23.50 15.42 28.27
C THR A 234 23.90 15.24 29.72
N VAL A 235 24.16 14.01 30.14
CA VAL A 235 24.64 13.68 31.51
C VAL A 235 26.15 13.46 31.44
N PRO A 236 26.97 14.43 31.88
CA PRO A 236 28.41 14.28 31.90
C PRO A 236 28.83 13.15 32.86
N GLY A 237 29.84 12.40 32.47
CA GLY A 237 30.35 11.31 33.32
C GLY A 237 29.48 10.05 33.41
N TRP A 238 28.38 9.97 32.66
CA TRP A 238 27.56 8.76 32.60
C TRP A 238 28.37 7.56 32.13
N LYS A 239 28.33 6.47 32.89
CA LYS A 239 29.01 5.23 32.55
C LYS A 239 28.00 4.18 32.15
N ARG A 240 28.18 3.59 30.97
CA ARG A 240 27.37 2.47 30.50
C ARG A 240 27.50 1.28 31.47
N PRO A 241 26.39 0.67 31.93
CA PRO A 241 26.43 -0.57 32.69
C PRO A 241 27.18 -1.67 31.91
N VAL A 242 28.08 -2.39 32.59
CA VAL A 242 28.79 -3.56 32.05
C VAL A 242 28.20 -4.82 32.64
N LYS A 243 28.08 -5.84 31.83
CA LYS A 243 27.57 -7.14 32.24
C LYS A 243 28.54 -7.74 33.26
N GLN A 244 28.07 -8.00 34.48
CA GLN A 244 28.87 -8.71 35.48
C GLN A 244 28.98 -10.20 35.09
N PRO A 245 30.15 -10.84 35.22
CA PRO A 245 30.28 -12.28 35.05
C PRO A 245 29.29 -12.97 35.99
N LYS A 246 28.49 -13.91 35.47
CA LYS A 246 27.71 -14.78 36.35
C LYS A 246 28.74 -15.56 37.20
N GLY A 247 28.76 -15.28 38.52
CA GLY A 247 29.54 -16.07 39.44
C GLY A 247 29.18 -17.54 39.25
N GLY A 248 30.15 -18.36 38.89
CA GLY A 248 29.99 -19.81 38.81
C GLY A 248 29.54 -20.32 40.19
N LYS A 249 28.44 -21.09 40.19
CA LYS A 249 28.12 -22.01 41.27
C LYS A 249 28.88 -23.30 41.02
#